data_63229caa3e1fd3c62f757f9c01e179b4
#
_entry.id   63229caa3e1fd3c62f757f9c01e179b4
#
_cell.length_a   1.000
_cell.length_b   1.000
_cell.length_c   1.000
_cell.angle_alpha   90.00
_cell.angle_beta   90.00
_cell.angle_gamma   90.00
#
_symmetry.space_group_name_H-M   'P 1'
#
loop_
_entity.id
_entity.type
_entity.pdbx_description
1 polymer ?
#
loop_
_entity_poly.entity_id
_entity_poly.type
_entity_poly.pdbx_seq_one_letter_code
_entity_poly.pdbx_strand_id
1 'polypeptide(L)'
;MADKLKIGVIVGTTRQGRFADTALEWFEPKIAARTDLDYEVLDLRDFALPMFDEAAPPAAKPVTSPAAQAWEKKLLEFDGFIVLTAEYNHSIPASIKNAFDYAFKGWYRKPLGTVGYGGVGAARAVEHLRMIAINFGMVPVRGATTIGGADFVAAMQGKPASEWGDHLDAPTTEMLDDMVFWGNAAKTAKG
;
A
#
# COMPACT_ATOMS: atom_id res chain seq x y z
N MET A 1 -27.11 -3.23 6.43
CA MET A 1 -25.69 -3.40 6.85
C MET A 1 -24.91 -2.38 6.04
N ALA A 2 -23.98 -1.65 6.65
CA ALA A 2 -23.11 -0.76 5.89
C ALA A 2 -22.30 -1.62 4.89
N ASP A 3 -22.14 -1.14 3.64
CA ASP A 3 -21.32 -1.82 2.66
C ASP A 3 -19.89 -1.88 3.16
N LYS A 4 -19.26 -3.05 3.06
CA LYS A 4 -17.85 -3.21 3.40
C LYS A 4 -16.99 -2.27 2.58
N LEU A 5 -15.88 -1.81 3.18
CA LEU A 5 -14.87 -1.05 2.43
C LEU A 5 -14.05 -1.98 1.56
N LYS A 6 -13.82 -1.62 0.31
CA LYS A 6 -12.92 -2.35 -0.58
C LYS A 6 -11.52 -1.74 -0.55
N ILE A 7 -10.53 -2.52 -0.10
CA ILE A 7 -9.14 -2.09 0.09
C ILE A 7 -8.23 -2.73 -0.97
N GLY A 8 -7.47 -1.91 -1.69
CA GLY A 8 -6.40 -2.37 -2.56
C GLY A 8 -5.11 -2.61 -1.76
N VAL A 9 -4.62 -3.85 -1.72
CA VAL A 9 -3.35 -4.20 -1.08
C VAL A 9 -2.26 -4.21 -2.15
N ILE A 10 -1.47 -3.13 -2.21
CA ILE A 10 -0.47 -2.92 -3.26
C ILE A 10 0.85 -3.57 -2.87
N VAL A 11 1.31 -4.54 -3.66
CA VAL A 11 2.64 -5.13 -3.52
C VAL A 11 3.63 -4.27 -4.32
N GLY A 12 4.35 -3.40 -3.59
CA GLY A 12 5.07 -2.25 -4.14
C GLY A 12 6.42 -2.54 -4.78
N THR A 13 6.98 -3.76 -4.67
CA THR A 13 8.29 -4.10 -5.22
C THR A 13 8.18 -5.10 -6.37
N THR A 14 9.07 -4.96 -7.37
CA THR A 14 9.06 -5.78 -8.59
C THR A 14 10.30 -6.67 -8.77
N ARG A 15 11.27 -6.62 -7.84
CA ARG A 15 12.50 -7.43 -7.86
C ARG A 15 12.20 -8.93 -7.92
N GLN A 16 13.05 -9.68 -8.61
CA GLN A 16 13.10 -11.14 -8.46
C GLN A 16 13.51 -11.51 -7.02
N GLY A 17 12.88 -12.53 -6.43
CA GLY A 17 13.15 -12.97 -5.05
C GLY A 17 12.87 -11.86 -4.01
N ARG A 18 11.89 -10.98 -4.26
CA ARG A 18 11.51 -9.90 -3.36
C ARG A 18 10.96 -10.42 -2.04
N PHE A 19 11.25 -9.74 -0.96
CA PHE A 19 10.70 -10.05 0.36
C PHE A 19 9.18 -9.74 0.46
N ALA A 20 8.64 -8.96 -0.47
CA ALA A 20 7.22 -8.58 -0.47
C ALA A 20 6.28 -9.78 -0.44
N ASP A 21 6.65 -10.88 -1.07
CA ASP A 21 5.82 -12.10 -1.11
C ASP A 21 5.69 -12.70 0.30
N THR A 22 6.79 -12.75 1.07
CA THR A 22 6.78 -13.18 2.48
C THR A 22 6.03 -12.20 3.40
N ALA A 23 6.19 -10.89 3.16
CA ALA A 23 5.44 -9.87 3.91
C ALA A 23 3.93 -9.96 3.64
N LEU A 24 3.54 -10.25 2.41
CA LEU A 24 2.14 -10.46 2.04
C LEU A 24 1.59 -11.72 2.70
N GLU A 25 2.32 -12.85 2.67
CA GLU A 25 1.94 -14.10 3.33
C GLU A 25 1.65 -13.90 4.82
N TRP A 26 2.43 -13.06 5.50
CA TRP A 26 2.19 -12.71 6.89
C TRP A 26 0.99 -11.78 7.10
N PHE A 27 0.80 -10.80 6.21
CA PHE A 27 -0.21 -9.75 6.36
C PHE A 27 -1.61 -10.22 5.93
N GLU A 28 -1.70 -11.01 4.85
CA GLU A 28 -2.97 -11.38 4.21
C GLU A 28 -3.95 -12.08 5.15
N PRO A 29 -3.57 -13.03 6.03
CA PRO A 29 -4.48 -13.64 7.00
C PRO A 29 -5.10 -12.61 7.96
N LYS A 30 -4.40 -11.53 8.27
CA LYS A 30 -4.86 -10.51 9.23
C LYS A 30 -5.95 -9.61 8.61
N ILE A 31 -5.79 -9.21 7.36
CA ILE A 31 -6.83 -8.46 6.66
C ILE A 31 -8.00 -9.37 6.27
N ALA A 32 -7.76 -10.63 5.90
CA ALA A 32 -8.79 -11.60 5.56
C ALA A 32 -9.70 -11.96 6.76
N ALA A 33 -9.19 -11.87 7.98
CA ALA A 33 -9.98 -12.09 9.19
C ALA A 33 -10.97 -10.95 9.50
N ARG A 34 -10.86 -9.79 8.82
CA ARG A 34 -11.77 -8.65 9.01
C ARG A 34 -13.12 -8.93 8.34
N THR A 35 -14.18 -8.57 9.05
CA THR A 35 -15.56 -8.71 8.54
C THR A 35 -16.12 -7.42 7.96
N ASP A 36 -15.45 -6.29 8.20
CA ASP A 36 -15.80 -4.93 7.80
C ASP A 36 -15.02 -4.43 6.57
N LEU A 37 -14.08 -5.22 6.07
CA LEU A 37 -13.29 -4.98 4.88
C LEU A 37 -13.45 -6.12 3.86
N ASP A 38 -13.44 -5.76 2.58
CA ASP A 38 -13.05 -6.65 1.48
C ASP A 38 -11.73 -6.15 0.91
N TYR A 39 -10.89 -7.04 0.39
CA TYR A 39 -9.59 -6.63 -0.15
C TYR A 39 -9.27 -7.35 -1.46
N GLU A 40 -8.37 -6.75 -2.23
CA GLU A 40 -7.80 -7.34 -3.42
C GLU A 40 -6.31 -6.98 -3.49
N VAL A 41 -5.48 -7.99 -3.78
CA VAL A 41 -4.03 -7.79 -3.94
C VAL A 41 -3.74 -7.24 -5.33
N LEU A 42 -2.98 -6.14 -5.38
CA LEU A 42 -2.54 -5.45 -6.59
C LEU A 42 -1.02 -5.56 -6.69
N ASP A 43 -0.53 -6.53 -7.43
CA ASP A 43 0.91 -6.66 -7.68
C ASP A 43 1.36 -5.71 -8.78
N LEU A 44 2.29 -4.80 -8.49
CA LEU A 44 2.79 -3.84 -9.51
C LEU A 44 3.47 -4.52 -10.70
N ARG A 45 3.86 -5.79 -10.60
CA ARG A 45 4.36 -6.56 -11.75
C ARG A 45 3.30 -6.82 -12.82
N ASP A 46 2.02 -6.86 -12.43
CA ASP A 46 0.93 -7.21 -13.34
C ASP A 46 0.50 -6.01 -14.21
N PHE A 47 0.86 -4.79 -13.81
CA PHE A 47 0.45 -3.57 -14.51
C PHE A 47 1.45 -3.09 -15.57
N ALA A 48 2.69 -3.60 -15.56
CA ALA A 48 3.73 -3.30 -16.55
C ALA A 48 3.88 -1.79 -16.89
N LEU A 49 3.76 -0.93 -15.87
CA LEU A 49 3.86 0.52 -16.03
C LEU A 49 5.27 0.90 -16.50
N PRO A 50 5.45 1.55 -17.67
CA PRO A 50 6.74 2.08 -18.07
C PRO A 50 7.19 3.18 -17.08
N MET A 51 8.41 3.66 -17.17
CA MET A 51 8.79 4.87 -16.42
C MET A 51 7.95 6.05 -16.90
N PHE A 52 7.47 6.85 -15.94
CA PHE A 52 6.57 7.98 -16.22
C PHE A 52 7.22 8.98 -17.19
N ASP A 53 6.57 9.20 -18.32
CA ASP A 53 7.01 10.08 -19.41
C ASP A 53 5.87 10.87 -20.07
N GLU A 54 4.70 10.92 -19.41
CA GLU A 54 3.55 11.68 -19.93
C GLU A 54 3.84 13.18 -20.01
N ALA A 55 3.33 13.84 -21.04
CA ALA A 55 3.54 15.26 -21.28
C ALA A 55 2.92 16.19 -20.22
N ALA A 56 2.03 15.66 -19.37
CA ALA A 56 1.38 16.39 -18.29
C ALA A 56 1.06 15.47 -17.11
N PRO A 57 0.96 15.98 -15.89
CA PRO A 57 0.58 15.17 -14.75
C PRO A 57 -0.90 14.71 -14.87
N PRO A 58 -1.27 13.51 -14.35
CA PRO A 58 -2.63 12.97 -14.43
C PRO A 58 -3.71 13.85 -13.81
N ALA A 59 -3.34 14.73 -12.89
CA ALA A 59 -4.24 15.74 -12.32
C ALA A 59 -4.69 16.78 -13.34
N ALA A 60 -3.86 17.08 -14.36
CA ALA A 60 -4.14 18.08 -15.38
C ALA A 60 -4.72 17.47 -16.67
N LYS A 61 -4.26 16.29 -17.06
CA LYS A 61 -4.72 15.60 -18.26
C LYS A 61 -4.76 14.08 -18.05
N PRO A 62 -5.70 13.36 -18.67
CA PRO A 62 -5.70 11.90 -18.64
C PRO A 62 -4.40 11.35 -19.21
N VAL A 63 -3.90 10.26 -18.63
CA VAL A 63 -2.73 9.53 -19.13
C VAL A 63 -3.02 8.89 -20.48
N THR A 64 -1.98 8.76 -21.32
CA THR A 64 -2.12 8.24 -22.69
C THR A 64 -1.75 6.76 -22.80
N SER A 65 -0.86 6.27 -21.95
CA SER A 65 -0.46 4.87 -21.90
C SER A 65 -1.64 3.95 -21.55
N PRO A 66 -1.94 2.90 -22.35
CA PRO A 66 -2.99 1.93 -22.02
C PRO A 66 -2.80 1.25 -20.66
N ALA A 67 -1.56 0.95 -20.28
CA ALA A 67 -1.23 0.36 -18.96
C ALA A 67 -1.58 1.34 -17.83
N ALA A 68 -1.26 2.63 -17.98
CA ALA A 68 -1.61 3.66 -17.02
C ALA A 68 -3.12 3.90 -16.91
N GLN A 69 -3.82 3.87 -18.03
CA GLN A 69 -5.30 3.95 -18.04
C GLN A 69 -5.93 2.77 -17.31
N ALA A 70 -5.43 1.56 -17.52
CA ALA A 70 -5.87 0.37 -16.81
C ALA A 70 -5.58 0.48 -15.30
N TRP A 71 -4.40 0.99 -14.93
CA TRP A 71 -4.03 1.25 -13.54
C TRP A 71 -4.97 2.25 -12.87
N GLU A 72 -5.15 3.45 -13.45
CA GLU A 72 -6.07 4.47 -12.90
C GLU A 72 -7.49 3.92 -12.77
N LYS A 73 -8.00 3.20 -13.79
CA LYS A 73 -9.31 2.56 -13.73
C LYS A 73 -9.41 1.55 -12.60
N LYS A 74 -8.37 0.73 -12.40
CA LYS A 74 -8.32 -0.25 -11.31
C LYS A 74 -8.37 0.41 -9.95
N LEU A 75 -7.62 1.48 -9.74
CA LEU A 75 -7.60 2.21 -8.47
C LEU A 75 -8.96 2.83 -8.10
N LEU A 76 -9.78 3.18 -9.08
CA LEU A 76 -11.11 3.75 -8.84
C LEU A 76 -12.08 2.75 -8.19
N GLU A 77 -11.80 1.45 -8.23
CA GLU A 77 -12.63 0.40 -7.64
C GLU A 77 -12.54 0.32 -6.12
N PHE A 78 -11.55 0.98 -5.49
CA PHE A 78 -11.22 0.84 -4.07
C PHE A 78 -11.58 2.07 -3.25
N ASP A 79 -11.87 1.86 -1.98
CA ASP A 79 -12.15 2.91 -0.99
C ASP A 79 -10.88 3.37 -0.26
N GLY A 80 -9.82 2.58 -0.28
CA GLY A 80 -8.53 2.88 0.35
C GLY A 80 -7.44 1.92 -0.10
N PHE A 81 -6.20 2.17 0.35
CA PHE A 81 -5.05 1.36 -0.06
C PHE A 81 -4.15 1.03 1.13
N ILE A 82 -3.57 -0.17 1.10
CA ILE A 82 -2.46 -0.55 1.97
C ILE A 82 -1.28 -0.90 1.06
N VAL A 83 -0.14 -0.24 1.27
CA VAL A 83 1.06 -0.44 0.45
C VAL A 83 2.10 -1.24 1.23
N LEU A 84 2.45 -2.42 0.69
CA LEU A 84 3.60 -3.19 1.13
C LEU A 84 4.86 -2.61 0.48
N THR A 85 5.77 -2.05 1.28
CA THR A 85 6.95 -1.34 0.81
C THR A 85 8.25 -1.82 1.43
N ALA A 86 9.27 -2.03 0.59
CA ALA A 86 10.66 -2.06 1.04
C ALA A 86 11.20 -0.65 1.24
N GLU A 87 12.35 -0.55 1.89
CA GLU A 87 13.16 0.66 1.86
C GLU A 87 14.36 0.46 0.93
N TYR A 88 14.40 1.21 -0.16
CA TYR A 88 15.52 1.25 -1.09
C TYR A 88 16.23 2.61 -0.98
N ASN A 89 17.49 2.58 -0.53
CA ASN A 89 18.31 3.80 -0.45
C ASN A 89 17.61 4.95 0.33
N HIS A 90 17.06 4.61 1.51
CA HIS A 90 16.35 5.53 2.41
C HIS A 90 14.98 6.04 1.89
N SER A 91 14.43 5.47 0.83
CA SER A 91 13.14 5.89 0.27
C SER A 91 12.30 4.69 -0.19
N ILE A 92 11.14 4.99 -0.76
CA ILE A 92 10.29 3.98 -1.41
C ILE A 92 10.96 3.45 -2.69
N PRO A 93 10.65 2.22 -3.10
CA PRO A 93 11.03 1.71 -4.41
C PRO A 93 10.49 2.58 -5.55
N ALA A 94 11.27 2.72 -6.63
CA ALA A 94 10.88 3.48 -7.82
C ALA A 94 9.56 2.98 -8.42
N SER A 95 9.27 1.69 -8.33
CA SER A 95 8.01 1.09 -8.78
C SER A 95 6.78 1.70 -8.10
N ILE A 96 6.85 1.95 -6.78
CA ILE A 96 5.77 2.61 -6.03
C ILE A 96 5.62 4.05 -6.49
N LYS A 97 6.74 4.81 -6.54
CA LYS A 97 6.70 6.21 -6.97
C LYS A 97 6.11 6.34 -8.37
N ASN A 98 6.54 5.49 -9.28
CA ASN A 98 6.05 5.44 -10.66
C ASN A 98 4.53 5.14 -10.73
N ALA A 99 4.05 4.18 -9.92
CA ALA A 99 2.63 3.86 -9.85
C ALA A 99 1.78 5.04 -9.32
N PHE A 100 2.31 5.80 -8.35
CA PHE A 100 1.66 7.03 -7.88
C PHE A 100 1.63 8.10 -8.96
N ASP A 101 2.72 8.29 -9.70
CA ASP A 101 2.82 9.33 -10.72
C ASP A 101 1.87 9.10 -11.92
N TYR A 102 1.51 7.86 -12.21
CA TYR A 102 0.59 7.51 -13.30
C TYR A 102 -0.90 7.65 -12.98
N ALA A 103 -1.27 8.02 -11.75
CA ALA A 103 -2.66 8.14 -11.37
C ALA A 103 -2.90 9.36 -10.44
N PHE A 104 -4.11 9.90 -10.45
CA PHE A 104 -4.49 10.97 -9.53
C PHE A 104 -5.86 10.72 -8.90
N LYS A 105 -6.91 10.56 -9.72
CA LYS A 105 -8.29 10.39 -9.22
C LYS A 105 -8.45 9.12 -8.39
N GLY A 106 -7.71 8.07 -8.78
CA GLY A 106 -7.70 6.80 -8.07
C GLY A 106 -7.22 6.91 -6.63
N TRP A 107 -6.35 7.87 -6.31
CA TRP A 107 -5.82 8.12 -4.97
C TRP A 107 -6.66 9.09 -4.14
N TYR A 108 -7.28 10.06 -4.81
CA TYR A 108 -7.83 11.26 -4.18
C TYR A 108 -8.85 10.96 -3.08
N ARG A 109 -8.62 11.54 -1.90
CA ARG A 109 -9.48 11.44 -0.70
C ARG A 109 -9.70 10.01 -0.20
N LYS A 110 -8.69 9.15 -0.32
CA LYS A 110 -8.72 7.77 0.19
C LYS A 110 -7.71 7.58 1.32
N PRO A 111 -7.98 6.73 2.33
CA PRO A 111 -6.98 6.39 3.35
C PRO A 111 -5.85 5.55 2.77
N LEU A 112 -4.66 5.71 3.37
CA LEU A 112 -3.46 4.96 3.04
C LEU A 112 -2.85 4.35 4.30
N GLY A 113 -2.81 3.01 4.36
CA GLY A 113 -2.04 2.23 5.33
C GLY A 113 -0.72 1.75 4.72
N THR A 114 0.21 1.31 5.57
CA THR A 114 1.52 0.83 5.12
C THR A 114 1.99 -0.40 5.90
N VAL A 115 2.55 -1.37 5.17
CA VAL A 115 3.33 -2.49 5.72
C VAL A 115 4.74 -2.35 5.18
N GLY A 116 5.65 -1.81 6.02
CA GLY A 116 7.05 -1.62 5.69
C GLY A 116 7.90 -2.82 6.09
N TYR A 117 8.93 -3.15 5.32
CA TYR A 117 9.86 -4.22 5.65
C TYR A 117 11.30 -3.90 5.22
N GLY A 118 12.25 -4.41 6.02
CA GLY A 118 13.68 -4.19 5.83
C GLY A 118 14.43 -4.08 7.14
N GLY A 119 15.73 -3.81 7.13
CA GLY A 119 16.55 -3.77 8.35
C GLY A 119 16.02 -2.83 9.44
N VAL A 120 15.38 -1.72 9.05
CA VAL A 120 14.73 -0.74 9.96
C VAL A 120 13.21 -0.67 9.74
N GLY A 121 12.58 -1.75 9.25
CA GLY A 121 11.14 -1.82 9.01
C GLY A 121 10.62 -0.83 7.96
N ALA A 122 11.50 -0.37 7.05
CA ALA A 122 11.21 0.65 6.04
C ALA A 122 10.72 2.01 6.61
N ALA A 123 11.11 2.37 7.82
CA ALA A 123 10.60 3.56 8.51
C ALA A 123 10.72 4.85 7.67
N ARG A 124 11.87 5.06 7.01
CA ARG A 124 12.09 6.24 6.16
C ARG A 124 11.26 6.20 4.88
N ALA A 125 11.11 5.03 4.28
CA ALA A 125 10.27 4.84 3.10
C ALA A 125 8.79 5.11 3.42
N VAL A 126 8.30 4.66 4.59
CA VAL A 126 6.94 4.92 5.06
C VAL A 126 6.70 6.42 5.23
N GLU A 127 7.62 7.17 5.85
CA GLU A 127 7.49 8.63 5.99
C GLU A 127 7.52 9.34 4.64
N HIS A 128 8.38 8.94 3.70
CA HIS A 128 8.36 9.51 2.35
C HIS A 128 7.06 9.21 1.61
N LEU A 129 6.52 8.00 1.76
CA LEU A 129 5.23 7.63 1.15
C LEU A 129 4.08 8.47 1.73
N ARG A 130 4.06 8.72 3.03
CA ARG A 130 3.07 9.59 3.69
C ARG A 130 3.09 11.00 3.11
N MET A 131 4.28 11.58 2.90
CA MET A 131 4.41 12.91 2.28
C MET A 131 3.89 12.92 0.83
N ILE A 132 4.19 11.88 0.06
CA ILE A 132 3.68 11.72 -1.30
C ILE A 132 2.14 11.62 -1.29
N ALA A 133 1.58 10.79 -0.41
CA ALA A 133 0.14 10.60 -0.29
C ALA A 133 -0.61 11.90 0.04
N ILE A 134 -0.06 12.75 0.88
CA ILE A 134 -0.63 14.08 1.19
C ILE A 134 -0.77 14.92 -0.08
N ASN A 135 0.21 14.89 -1.00
CA ASN A 135 0.12 15.61 -2.27
C ASN A 135 -1.05 15.14 -3.15
N PHE A 136 -1.45 13.87 -3.02
CA PHE A 136 -2.62 13.30 -3.71
C PHE A 136 -3.94 13.52 -2.95
N GLY A 137 -3.92 14.26 -1.82
CA GLY A 137 -5.09 14.45 -0.96
C GLY A 137 -5.55 13.18 -0.27
N MET A 138 -4.69 12.17 -0.15
CA MET A 138 -4.95 10.98 0.64
C MET A 138 -4.83 11.26 2.14
N VAL A 139 -5.36 10.36 2.95
CA VAL A 139 -5.22 10.37 4.42
C VAL A 139 -4.28 9.24 4.84
N PRO A 140 -2.97 9.49 5.00
CA PRO A 140 -2.08 8.49 5.60
C PRO A 140 -2.52 8.23 7.04
N VAL A 141 -2.88 6.98 7.34
CA VAL A 141 -3.30 6.62 8.70
C VAL A 141 -2.10 6.58 9.65
N ARG A 142 -2.37 6.76 10.96
CA ARG A 142 -1.32 6.78 11.97
C ARG A 142 -0.63 5.43 12.10
N GLY A 143 -1.40 4.35 12.17
CA GLY A 143 -0.88 3.00 12.29
C GLY A 143 -0.03 2.61 11.07
N ALA A 144 1.08 1.92 11.32
CA ALA A 144 1.92 1.31 10.28
C ALA A 144 2.55 0.04 10.83
N THR A 145 2.53 -1.03 10.05
CA THR A 145 3.27 -2.24 10.39
C THR A 145 4.71 -2.11 9.89
N THR A 146 5.69 -2.42 10.74
CA THR A 146 7.11 -2.33 10.38
C THR A 146 7.82 -3.63 10.70
N ILE A 147 7.99 -4.49 9.67
CA ILE A 147 8.71 -5.77 9.77
C ILE A 147 10.21 -5.48 9.67
N GLY A 148 10.85 -5.31 10.82
CA GLY A 148 12.25 -4.88 10.90
C GLY A 148 13.06 -5.69 11.92
N GLY A 149 14.32 -5.31 12.13
CA GLY A 149 15.17 -5.88 13.17
C GLY A 149 15.20 -7.40 13.17
N ALA A 150 14.84 -8.00 14.31
CA ALA A 150 14.91 -9.45 14.51
C ALA A 150 13.97 -10.24 13.59
N ASP A 151 12.75 -9.73 13.32
CA ASP A 151 11.78 -10.44 12.46
C ASP A 151 12.26 -10.47 11.01
N PHE A 152 12.78 -9.35 10.50
CA PHE A 152 13.34 -9.30 9.16
C PHE A 152 14.55 -10.24 9.02
N VAL A 153 15.44 -10.27 10.01
CA VAL A 153 16.60 -11.18 10.01
C VAL A 153 16.15 -12.65 10.08
N ALA A 154 15.18 -12.96 10.94
CA ALA A 154 14.63 -14.30 11.07
C ALA A 154 14.03 -14.79 9.74
N ALA A 155 13.25 -13.95 9.08
CA ALA A 155 12.68 -14.25 7.78
C ALA A 155 13.76 -14.45 6.69
N MET A 156 14.81 -13.63 6.67
CA MET A 156 15.95 -13.82 5.76
C MET A 156 16.71 -15.11 6.00
N GLN A 157 16.62 -15.68 7.20
CA GLN A 157 17.15 -17.00 7.56
C GLN A 157 16.18 -18.16 7.27
N GLY A 158 15.03 -17.86 6.64
CA GLY A 158 14.04 -18.87 6.26
C GLY A 158 13.06 -19.26 7.37
N LYS A 159 13.00 -18.52 8.47
CA LYS A 159 11.96 -18.75 9.48
C LYS A 159 10.60 -18.34 8.94
N PRO A 160 9.55 -19.16 9.18
CA PRO A 160 8.21 -18.86 8.69
C PRO A 160 7.63 -17.60 9.36
N ALA A 161 6.74 -16.94 8.67
CA ALA A 161 6.06 -15.72 9.14
C ALA A 161 5.27 -15.93 10.46
N SER A 162 4.86 -17.17 10.75
CA SER A 162 4.20 -17.55 12.00
C SER A 162 5.10 -17.46 13.25
N GLU A 163 6.41 -17.35 13.07
CA GLU A 163 7.38 -17.20 14.16
C GLU A 163 7.80 -15.74 14.40
N TRP A 164 7.21 -14.78 13.66
CA TRP A 164 7.49 -13.35 13.88
C TRP A 164 6.80 -12.87 15.16
N GLY A 165 7.36 -11.82 15.76
CA GLY A 165 6.91 -11.39 17.08
C GLY A 165 5.50 -10.79 17.10
N ASP A 166 4.75 -11.09 18.16
CA ASP A 166 3.37 -10.60 18.39
C ASP A 166 3.28 -9.06 18.44
N HIS A 167 4.41 -8.37 18.62
CA HIS A 167 4.47 -6.91 18.63
C HIS A 167 4.06 -6.28 17.29
N LEU A 168 4.02 -7.06 16.20
CA LEU A 168 3.53 -6.61 14.90
C LEU A 168 1.99 -6.58 14.83
N ASP A 169 1.29 -7.28 15.71
CA ASP A 169 -0.17 -7.43 15.63
C ASP A 169 -0.91 -6.17 16.05
N ALA A 170 -0.50 -5.54 17.16
CA ALA A 170 -1.17 -4.34 17.65
C ALA A 170 -1.11 -3.16 16.65
N PRO A 171 0.05 -2.77 16.07
CA PRO A 171 0.10 -1.71 15.07
C PRO A 171 -0.61 -2.08 13.76
N THR A 172 -0.68 -3.38 13.41
CA THR A 172 -1.45 -3.84 12.26
C THR A 172 -2.95 -3.66 12.49
N THR A 173 -3.44 -4.03 13.68
CA THR A 173 -4.84 -3.85 14.07
C THR A 173 -5.21 -2.37 14.09
N GLU A 174 -4.39 -1.51 14.71
CA GLU A 174 -4.58 -0.05 14.71
C GLU A 174 -4.67 0.50 13.27
N MET A 175 -3.75 0.06 12.39
CA MET A 175 -3.78 0.47 10.99
C MET A 175 -5.09 0.07 10.30
N LEU A 176 -5.54 -1.16 10.47
CA LEU A 176 -6.78 -1.65 9.86
C LEU A 176 -8.02 -0.93 10.40
N ASP A 177 -8.06 -0.62 11.71
CA ASP A 177 -9.14 0.15 12.34
C ASP A 177 -9.18 1.59 11.81
N ASP A 178 -8.03 2.24 11.68
CA ASP A 178 -7.89 3.56 11.06
C ASP A 178 -8.34 3.56 9.59
N MET A 179 -8.01 2.49 8.83
CA MET A 179 -8.47 2.35 7.44
C MET A 179 -9.99 2.30 7.36
N VAL A 180 -10.64 1.60 8.28
CA VAL A 180 -12.11 1.54 8.36
C VAL A 180 -12.69 2.89 8.73
N PHE A 181 -12.15 3.54 9.76
CA PHE A 181 -12.62 4.86 10.22
C PHE A 181 -12.55 5.91 9.09
N TRP A 182 -11.38 6.09 8.51
CA TRP A 182 -11.18 7.10 7.46
C TRP A 182 -11.86 6.74 6.14
N GLY A 183 -11.91 5.45 5.78
CA GLY A 183 -12.64 5.00 4.60
C GLY A 183 -14.12 5.29 4.67
N ASN A 184 -14.76 5.01 5.80
CA ASN A 184 -16.18 5.32 6.02
C ASN A 184 -16.43 6.83 6.04
N ALA A 185 -15.56 7.61 6.68
CA ALA A 185 -15.64 9.07 6.67
C ALA A 185 -15.55 9.63 5.23
N ALA A 186 -14.64 9.10 4.41
CA ALA A 186 -14.48 9.51 3.02
C ALA A 186 -15.69 9.10 2.15
N LYS A 187 -16.29 7.93 2.37
CA LYS A 187 -17.52 7.50 1.67
C LYS A 187 -18.68 8.43 2.03
N THR A 188 -18.89 8.71 3.31
CA THR A 188 -19.95 9.60 3.78
C THR A 188 -19.81 11.03 3.21
N ALA A 189 -18.58 11.52 3.09
CA ALA A 189 -18.32 12.86 2.55
C ALA A 189 -18.50 12.98 1.03
N LYS A 190 -18.56 11.85 0.31
CA LYS A 190 -18.78 11.80 -1.15
C LYS A 190 -20.25 11.64 -1.53
N GLY A 191 -21.06 11.10 -0.60
CA GLY A 191 -22.50 10.86 -0.79
C GLY A 191 -23.30 12.09 -0.84
#